data_cbb429414d5b33b862618fb256efccb5
#
_entry.id   cbb429414d5b33b862618fb256efccb5
#
_cell.length_a   1.000
_cell.length_b   1.000
_cell.length_c   1.000
_cell.angle_alpha   90.00
_cell.angle_beta   90.00
_cell.angle_gamma   90.00
#
_symmetry.space_group_name_H-M   'P 1'
#
loop_
_entity.id
_entity.type
_entity.pdbx_description
1 polymer ?
#
loop_
_entity_poly.entity_id
_entity_poly.type
_entity_poly.pdbx_seq_one_letter_code
_entity_poly.pdbx_strand_id
1 'polypeptide(L)'
;MLTTILTVTDSAARFRAPQLTNPNRLLMNVLQNSPAFRTALGVALVLISPFFSFAQIQHGGQPLGWGEPWNQSLTWNTFESLDLEALAAEDAVTATMKDAPWRFGIEREVNWNMENSGQWSEEDGFRVWRLPIRAEGAKSWSFYLSRFVVPKGGELFVWDIDRTHFIGSFNHLNVKEWEGLALSLIEGDQVVLEYREPLNIHATGQIEVGQVVQGYRSLLRREAELQEELASFGPFGNSGACNINVNCPEGDDWQVENQSVALIVNGGFAACSGALVNNTANDGTPYFLTANHCLGNPNSWTYYFNHESATCSGSTGPTDNSISGGTLLLSNGGSDVALIELSSTPPLSWGVEYAGWDASSANHTSAVGIHHPSGDVKKICFENDAPYTSSTGGAQVWWINAWELGVTEPGSSGSPLFNQDHRIIGQLYGGAAACSGSVNNGAYDFYGRFDVSWGLGVSQYLDPTNSGTLVLDGYPTGFNPDNGCTDPSACNYSPEAIFDDGSCLQNDDCGVCGGD
;
A
#
# COMPACT_ATOMS: atom_id res chain seq x y z
N MET A 1 -30.11 -57.83 -23.45
CA MET A 1 -31.01 -58.05 -24.58
C MET A 1 -31.13 -56.75 -25.37
N LEU A 2 -30.69 -56.85 -26.61
CA LEU A 2 -30.97 -56.10 -27.86
C LEU A 2 -30.93 -54.53 -27.78
N THR A 3 -29.87 -53.94 -28.24
CA THR A 3 -29.49 -53.50 -29.60
C THR A 3 -30.66 -52.94 -30.47
N THR A 4 -30.60 -51.64 -30.82
CA THR A 4 -30.90 -51.25 -32.18
C THR A 4 -30.18 -49.93 -32.53
N ILE A 5 -29.27 -49.98 -33.48
CA ILE A 5 -28.59 -48.95 -34.24
C ILE A 5 -29.54 -48.47 -35.34
N LEU A 6 -29.59 -47.18 -35.60
CA LEU A 6 -30.09 -46.65 -36.87
C LEU A 6 -29.20 -45.47 -37.33
N THR A 7 -28.42 -45.78 -38.33
CA THR A 7 -27.72 -44.85 -39.23
C THR A 7 -28.70 -44.30 -40.28
N VAL A 8 -28.63 -42.99 -40.54
CA VAL A 8 -29.13 -42.42 -41.84
C VAL A 8 -28.12 -41.41 -42.36
N THR A 9 -27.84 -41.60 -43.61
CA THR A 9 -26.83 -41.02 -44.48
C THR A 9 -27.21 -39.64 -45.04
N ASP A 10 -26.19 -38.86 -45.17
CA ASP A 10 -25.81 -37.87 -46.20
C ASP A 10 -26.85 -37.37 -47.21
N SER A 11 -27.01 -36.04 -47.32
CA SER A 11 -27.28 -35.38 -48.60
C SER A 11 -26.89 -33.90 -48.57
N ALA A 12 -25.86 -33.54 -49.32
CA ALA A 12 -25.38 -32.19 -49.53
C ALA A 12 -26.28 -31.43 -50.51
N ALA A 13 -26.72 -30.22 -50.15
CA ALA A 13 -27.22 -29.24 -51.09
C ALA A 13 -26.52 -27.88 -50.87
N ARG A 14 -25.69 -27.52 -51.83
CA ARG A 14 -25.04 -26.21 -51.92
C ARG A 14 -26.07 -25.15 -52.33
N PHE A 15 -26.30 -24.14 -51.50
CA PHE A 15 -26.92 -22.88 -51.93
C PHE A 15 -25.88 -21.76 -51.89
N ARG A 16 -25.67 -21.13 -53.07
CA ARG A 16 -24.91 -19.90 -53.23
C ARG A 16 -25.79 -18.73 -52.77
N ALA A 17 -25.30 -17.93 -51.80
CA ALA A 17 -25.89 -16.63 -51.44
C ALA A 17 -25.32 -15.53 -52.35
N PRO A 18 -26.13 -14.53 -52.74
CA PRO A 18 -25.68 -13.41 -53.56
C PRO A 18 -24.89 -12.39 -52.75
N GLN A 19 -23.86 -11.81 -53.38
CA GLN A 19 -23.07 -10.73 -52.83
C GLN A 19 -23.92 -9.45 -52.69
N LEU A 20 -24.11 -8.97 -51.46
CA LEU A 20 -24.64 -7.65 -51.18
C LEU A 20 -23.48 -6.65 -51.19
N THR A 21 -23.50 -5.72 -52.11
CA THR A 21 -22.60 -4.56 -52.16
C THR A 21 -22.91 -3.58 -51.02
N ASN A 22 -21.91 -3.24 -50.26
CA ASN A 22 -21.99 -2.39 -49.07
C ASN A 22 -22.09 -0.90 -49.48
N PRO A 23 -23.18 -0.16 -49.13
CA PRO A 23 -23.36 1.24 -49.52
C PRO A 23 -22.59 2.24 -48.66
N ASN A 24 -21.79 1.81 -47.67
CA ASN A 24 -21.13 2.72 -46.75
C ASN A 24 -19.77 3.29 -47.21
N ARG A 25 -19.33 2.98 -48.46
CA ARG A 25 -18.07 3.54 -48.99
C ARG A 25 -18.19 4.92 -49.63
N LEU A 26 -19.39 5.42 -49.86
CA LEU A 26 -19.58 6.75 -50.50
C LEU A 26 -19.79 7.89 -49.50
N LEU A 27 -20.13 7.62 -48.24
CA LEU A 27 -20.34 8.69 -47.22
C LEU A 27 -19.04 9.10 -46.53
N MET A 28 -18.02 8.28 -46.53
CA MET A 28 -16.74 8.61 -45.80
C MET A 28 -15.84 9.59 -46.57
N ASN A 29 -15.97 9.71 -47.86
CA ASN A 29 -15.13 10.63 -48.66
C ASN A 29 -15.64 12.06 -48.76
N VAL A 30 -16.84 12.37 -48.25
CA VAL A 30 -17.40 13.73 -48.28
C VAL A 30 -17.14 14.50 -46.96
N LEU A 31 -16.89 13.77 -45.86
CA LEU A 31 -16.67 14.38 -44.55
C LEU A 31 -15.20 14.72 -44.26
N GLN A 32 -14.24 14.20 -45.04
CA GLN A 32 -12.81 14.43 -44.81
C GLN A 32 -12.25 15.76 -45.35
N ASN A 33 -13.02 16.53 -46.08
CA ASN A 33 -12.55 17.78 -46.72
C ASN A 33 -13.21 19.08 -46.19
N SER A 34 -13.85 19.07 -45.02
CA SER A 34 -14.38 20.29 -44.41
C SER A 34 -13.34 20.90 -43.47
N PRO A 35 -12.97 22.18 -43.64
CA PRO A 35 -11.99 22.87 -42.78
C PRO A 35 -12.43 22.91 -41.31
N ALA A 36 -13.73 22.87 -41.03
CA ALA A 36 -14.27 22.88 -39.65
C ALA A 36 -14.01 21.58 -38.88
N PHE A 37 -13.78 20.44 -39.57
CA PHE A 37 -13.51 19.16 -38.90
C PHE A 37 -12.05 18.99 -38.48
N ARG A 38 -11.13 19.68 -39.19
CA ARG A 38 -9.70 19.66 -38.81
C ARG A 38 -9.38 20.49 -37.56
N THR A 39 -10.19 21.51 -37.29
CA THR A 39 -10.02 22.35 -36.09
C THR A 39 -10.62 21.71 -34.84
N ALA A 40 -11.70 20.92 -34.99
CA ALA A 40 -12.31 20.21 -33.86
C ALA A 40 -11.49 18.98 -33.40
N LEU A 41 -10.81 18.28 -34.32
CA LEU A 41 -9.95 17.14 -33.96
C LEU A 41 -8.61 17.60 -33.35
N GLY A 42 -8.14 18.80 -33.69
CA GLY A 42 -6.90 19.38 -33.12
C GLY A 42 -7.08 19.92 -31.69
N VAL A 43 -8.32 20.25 -31.27
CA VAL A 43 -8.62 20.78 -29.94
C VAL A 43 -9.01 19.65 -28.96
N ALA A 44 -9.50 18.51 -29.47
CA ALA A 44 -9.84 17.36 -28.62
C ALA A 44 -8.63 16.51 -28.20
N LEU A 45 -7.47 16.65 -28.87
CA LEU A 45 -6.25 15.87 -28.54
C LEU A 45 -5.32 16.58 -27.52
N VAL A 46 -5.66 17.79 -27.07
CA VAL A 46 -4.81 18.59 -26.15
C VAL A 46 -5.29 18.51 -24.69
N LEU A 47 -6.39 17.83 -24.39
CA LEU A 47 -6.98 17.80 -23.05
C LEU A 47 -7.00 16.42 -22.35
N ILE A 48 -6.30 15.42 -22.90
CA ILE A 48 -6.06 14.18 -22.18
C ILE A 48 -4.54 14.02 -22.05
N SER A 49 -3.93 14.84 -21.20
CA SER A 49 -2.70 14.44 -20.53
C SER A 49 -3.14 13.53 -19.38
N PRO A 50 -2.81 12.26 -19.36
CA PRO A 50 -2.94 11.50 -18.14
C PRO A 50 -1.98 12.15 -17.14
N PHE A 51 -2.51 12.70 -16.08
CA PHE A 51 -1.73 13.01 -14.90
C PHE A 51 -1.33 11.67 -14.30
N PHE A 52 -0.16 11.17 -14.67
CA PHE A 52 0.46 10.08 -13.95
C PHE A 52 0.88 10.62 -12.58
N SER A 53 0.09 10.36 -11.55
CA SER A 53 0.51 10.48 -10.16
C SER A 53 1.47 9.33 -9.88
N PHE A 54 2.72 9.63 -9.60
CA PHE A 54 3.73 8.62 -9.29
C PHE A 54 3.87 8.47 -7.77
N ALA A 55 3.79 7.22 -7.31
CA ALA A 55 3.97 6.78 -5.92
C ALA A 55 5.40 6.95 -5.40
N GLN A 56 5.62 6.62 -4.14
CA GLN A 56 6.95 6.35 -3.62
C GLN A 56 7.52 5.06 -4.22
N ILE A 57 7.47 4.95 -5.51
CA ILE A 57 8.12 3.89 -6.26
C ILE A 57 9.61 4.19 -6.18
N GLN A 58 10.37 3.19 -5.77
CA GLN A 58 11.82 3.24 -5.91
C GLN A 58 12.12 3.10 -7.40
N HIS A 59 12.83 4.09 -7.96
CA HIS A 59 13.12 4.11 -9.40
C HIS A 59 14.40 3.35 -9.75
N GLY A 60 14.86 2.47 -8.87
CA GLY A 60 16.03 1.65 -9.08
C GLY A 60 17.36 2.43 -8.95
N GLY A 61 18.43 1.91 -9.52
CA GLY A 61 19.77 2.45 -9.34
C GLY A 61 20.40 1.95 -8.04
N GLN A 62 21.60 2.49 -7.73
CA GLN A 62 22.38 2.12 -6.56
C GLN A 62 23.11 3.35 -6.03
N PRO A 63 23.18 3.55 -4.69
CA PRO A 63 23.94 4.66 -4.14
C PRO A 63 25.43 4.57 -4.50
N LEU A 64 26.11 5.69 -4.71
CA LEU A 64 27.55 5.72 -5.03
C LEU A 64 28.37 5.16 -3.87
N GLY A 65 27.92 5.38 -2.63
CA GLY A 65 28.55 4.80 -1.44
C GLY A 65 28.44 3.29 -1.30
N TRP A 66 27.69 2.60 -2.16
CA TRP A 66 27.42 1.16 -2.03
C TRP A 66 28.57 0.25 -2.48
N GLY A 67 29.33 0.63 -3.52
CA GLY A 67 30.24 -0.27 -4.25
C GLY A 67 31.63 -0.44 -3.66
N GLU A 68 32.17 0.51 -2.89
CA GLU A 68 33.55 0.52 -2.41
C GLU A 68 33.64 0.76 -0.91
N PRO A 69 34.69 0.27 -0.22
CA PRO A 69 34.93 0.61 1.17
C PRO A 69 35.01 2.13 1.31
N TRP A 70 34.08 2.67 2.04
CA TRP A 70 33.99 4.11 2.25
C TRP A 70 35.23 4.61 3.01
N ASN A 71 36.03 5.42 2.34
CA ASN A 71 37.28 5.93 2.86
C ASN A 71 37.21 7.39 3.33
N GLN A 72 35.99 7.96 3.32
CA GLN A 72 35.77 9.35 3.74
C GLN A 72 35.47 9.42 5.23
N SER A 73 36.06 10.41 5.90
CA SER A 73 35.73 10.75 7.27
C SER A 73 34.34 11.39 7.33
N LEU A 74 33.35 10.65 7.82
CA LEU A 74 31.98 11.16 8.01
C LEU A 74 31.87 11.93 9.33
N THR A 75 31.21 13.08 9.29
CA THR A 75 30.76 13.77 10.50
C THR A 75 29.36 13.29 10.86
N TRP A 76 29.27 12.41 11.86
CA TRP A 76 28.02 11.75 12.26
C TRP A 76 27.12 12.67 13.06
N ASN A 77 25.83 12.69 12.70
CA ASN A 77 24.76 13.14 13.56
C ASN A 77 24.41 11.99 14.52
N THR A 78 24.79 12.13 15.77
CA THR A 78 24.66 11.05 16.76
C THR A 78 23.54 11.36 17.72
N PHE A 79 22.59 10.44 17.85
CA PHE A 79 21.59 10.45 18.90
C PHE A 79 22.04 9.59 20.08
N GLU A 80 21.53 9.91 21.26
CA GLU A 80 21.73 9.10 22.46
C GLU A 80 20.99 7.76 22.31
N SER A 81 21.53 6.74 22.95
CA SER A 81 20.85 5.45 23.12
C SER A 81 19.55 5.64 23.89
N LEU A 82 18.52 4.90 23.53
CA LEU A 82 17.23 4.93 24.20
C LEU A 82 17.26 4.10 25.48
N ASP A 83 16.56 4.56 26.51
CA ASP A 83 16.30 3.80 27.73
C ASP A 83 15.19 2.77 27.46
N LEU A 84 15.61 1.57 27.06
CA LEU A 84 14.69 0.50 26.64
C LEU A 84 13.83 -0.01 27.81
N GLU A 85 14.33 0.07 29.07
CA GLU A 85 13.56 -0.34 30.25
C GLU A 85 12.42 0.66 30.53
N ALA A 86 12.72 1.95 30.44
CA ALA A 86 11.70 2.99 30.58
C ALA A 86 10.65 2.91 29.46
N LEU A 87 11.07 2.72 28.22
CA LEU A 87 10.17 2.59 27.07
C LEU A 87 9.28 1.34 27.17
N ALA A 88 9.82 0.22 27.61
CA ALA A 88 9.04 -1.00 27.82
C ALA A 88 7.96 -0.81 28.91
N ALA A 89 8.29 -0.07 29.98
CA ALA A 89 7.33 0.24 31.04
C ALA A 89 6.20 1.19 30.55
N GLU A 90 6.53 2.18 29.72
CA GLU A 90 5.54 3.04 29.08
C GLU A 90 4.63 2.27 28.15
N ASP A 91 5.20 1.45 27.25
CA ASP A 91 4.47 0.66 26.26
C ASP A 91 3.55 -0.38 26.92
N ALA A 92 3.93 -0.93 28.07
CA ALA A 92 3.10 -1.86 28.82
C ALA A 92 1.76 -1.25 29.26
N VAL A 93 1.69 0.06 29.44
CA VAL A 93 0.45 0.77 29.81
C VAL A 93 -0.55 0.75 28.65
N THR A 94 -0.07 0.89 27.42
CA THR A 94 -0.92 0.97 26.21
C THR A 94 -1.08 -0.36 25.50
N ALA A 95 -0.31 -1.38 25.86
CA ALA A 95 -0.26 -2.67 25.17
C ALA A 95 -1.60 -3.40 25.05
N THR A 96 -2.57 -3.08 25.92
CA THR A 96 -3.92 -3.68 25.89
C THR A 96 -5.00 -2.73 25.35
N MET A 97 -4.64 -1.52 24.96
CA MET A 97 -5.55 -0.50 24.47
C MET A 97 -5.58 -0.56 22.93
N LYS A 98 -6.68 -1.02 22.33
CA LYS A 98 -6.79 -1.14 20.86
C LYS A 98 -6.74 0.21 20.13
N ASP A 99 -7.22 1.26 20.77
CA ASP A 99 -7.18 2.63 20.27
C ASP A 99 -5.80 3.30 20.44
N ALA A 100 -4.84 2.64 21.11
CA ALA A 100 -3.47 3.11 21.18
C ALA A 100 -2.62 2.47 20.06
N PRO A 101 -1.92 3.27 19.24
CA PRO A 101 -1.07 2.75 18.19
C PRO A 101 0.13 2.01 18.79
N TRP A 102 0.58 0.94 18.11
CA TRP A 102 1.77 0.21 18.52
C TRP A 102 3.03 1.01 18.18
N ARG A 103 3.80 1.39 19.22
CA ARG A 103 5.01 2.20 19.08
C ARG A 103 6.23 1.31 18.84
N PHE A 104 7.00 1.61 17.80
CA PHE A 104 8.27 0.95 17.50
C PHE A 104 9.47 1.90 17.56
N GLY A 105 9.25 3.21 17.55
CA GLY A 105 10.32 4.20 17.50
C GLY A 105 9.98 5.50 18.21
N ILE A 106 10.99 6.29 18.46
CA ILE A 106 10.89 7.63 19.06
C ILE A 106 11.13 8.67 17.98
N GLU A 107 10.18 9.57 17.84
CA GLU A 107 10.26 10.72 16.95
C GLU A 107 11.19 11.79 17.50
N ARG A 108 12.01 12.34 16.62
CA ARG A 108 12.93 13.43 16.88
C ARG A 108 12.72 14.53 15.85
N GLU A 109 12.24 15.68 16.30
CA GLU A 109 12.24 16.89 15.48
C GLU A 109 13.66 17.34 15.23
N VAL A 110 13.98 17.57 13.95
CA VAL A 110 15.27 18.08 13.50
C VAL A 110 15.06 19.20 12.48
N ASN A 111 16.09 19.97 12.21
CA ASN A 111 16.06 21.00 11.18
C ASN A 111 17.34 20.91 10.36
N TRP A 112 17.50 19.77 9.67
CA TRP A 112 18.65 19.51 8.84
C TRP A 112 18.34 19.76 7.37
N ASN A 113 19.24 20.43 6.71
CA ASN A 113 19.16 20.67 5.28
C ASN A 113 20.54 20.58 4.62
N MET A 114 20.58 20.70 3.33
CA MET A 114 21.78 20.53 2.53
C MET A 114 22.83 21.66 2.73
N GLU A 115 22.50 22.73 3.48
CA GLU A 115 23.39 23.84 3.79
C GLU A 115 23.96 23.75 5.21
N ASN A 116 23.17 23.24 6.18
CA ASN A 116 23.56 23.27 7.59
C ASN A 116 23.99 21.89 8.14
N SER A 117 23.75 20.82 7.41
CA SER A 117 24.04 19.46 7.84
C SER A 117 24.54 18.59 6.69
N GLY A 118 25.29 17.52 7.03
CA GLY A 118 25.88 16.66 6.02
C GLY A 118 27.11 17.29 5.33
N GLN A 119 27.57 16.63 4.30
CA GLN A 119 28.80 17.00 3.57
C GLN A 119 28.61 16.81 2.07
N TRP A 120 29.14 17.77 1.31
CA TRP A 120 29.20 17.72 -0.15
C TRP A 120 30.55 17.21 -0.64
N SER A 121 30.53 16.39 -1.69
CA SER A 121 31.67 15.95 -2.47
C SER A 121 31.35 15.95 -3.97
N GLU A 122 32.37 15.78 -4.80
CA GLU A 122 32.21 15.53 -6.23
C GLU A 122 32.80 14.16 -6.56
N GLU A 123 31.98 13.26 -7.11
CA GLU A 123 32.32 11.86 -7.37
C GLU A 123 31.64 11.42 -8.68
N ASP A 124 32.38 10.74 -9.55
CA ASP A 124 31.88 10.10 -10.78
C ASP A 124 30.96 10.96 -11.66
N GLY A 125 31.24 12.28 -11.71
CA GLY A 125 30.45 13.24 -12.50
C GLY A 125 29.20 13.77 -11.80
N PHE A 126 29.02 13.44 -10.54
CA PHE A 126 27.94 13.92 -9.68
C PHE A 126 28.47 14.84 -8.58
N ARG A 127 27.63 15.76 -8.16
CA ARG A 127 27.72 16.43 -6.87
C ARG A 127 26.90 15.61 -5.87
N VAL A 128 27.51 15.20 -4.77
CA VAL A 128 26.95 14.23 -3.82
C VAL A 128 26.89 14.85 -2.44
N TRP A 129 25.69 14.87 -1.85
CA TRP A 129 25.49 15.27 -0.46
C TRP A 129 25.19 14.03 0.39
N ARG A 130 25.87 13.92 1.54
CA ARG A 130 25.68 12.81 2.46
C ARG A 130 25.45 13.29 3.87
N LEU A 131 24.40 12.76 4.49
CA LEU A 131 24.02 13.01 5.86
C LEU A 131 24.05 11.69 6.65
N PRO A 132 25.14 11.41 7.36
CA PRO A 132 25.27 10.21 8.18
C PRO A 132 24.61 10.40 9.55
N ILE A 133 23.86 9.37 9.99
CA ILE A 133 23.07 9.35 11.21
C ILE A 133 23.31 8.06 11.96
N ARG A 134 23.44 8.13 13.27
CA ARG A 134 23.62 6.94 14.10
C ARG A 134 23.06 7.10 15.51
N ALA A 135 22.67 5.96 16.10
CA ALA A 135 22.48 5.82 17.55
C ALA A 135 22.78 4.37 17.93
N GLU A 136 23.57 4.18 18.97
CA GLU A 136 23.87 2.85 19.48
C GLU A 136 22.60 2.12 19.89
N GLY A 137 22.38 0.91 19.36
CA GLY A 137 21.23 0.06 19.65
C GLY A 137 19.93 0.43 18.90
N ALA A 138 19.95 1.42 18.01
CA ALA A 138 18.82 1.64 17.10
C ALA A 138 18.63 0.42 16.20
N LYS A 139 17.37 0.03 15.98
CA LYS A 139 17.00 -1.11 15.12
C LYS A 139 16.67 -0.67 13.70
N SER A 140 16.12 0.54 13.56
CA SER A 140 15.72 1.10 12.28
C SER A 140 15.65 2.62 12.33
N TRP A 141 15.57 3.20 11.13
CA TRP A 141 15.34 4.63 10.94
C TRP A 141 14.23 4.84 9.92
N SER A 142 13.43 5.88 10.12
CA SER A 142 12.62 6.48 9.07
C SER A 142 12.74 8.01 9.13
N PHE A 143 12.38 8.67 8.03
CA PHE A 143 12.57 10.10 7.87
C PHE A 143 11.31 10.74 7.30
N TYR A 144 10.95 11.89 7.81
CA TYR A 144 10.05 12.79 7.10
C TYR A 144 10.86 13.99 6.58
N LEU A 145 10.93 14.06 5.26
CA LEU A 145 11.51 15.20 4.57
C LEU A 145 10.41 16.27 4.51
N SER A 146 10.60 17.35 5.27
CA SER A 146 9.67 18.50 5.23
C SER A 146 9.75 19.24 3.91
N ARG A 147 10.86 19.08 3.18
CA ARG A 147 11.04 19.51 1.81
C ARG A 147 11.80 18.46 1.00
N PHE A 148 11.22 18.08 -0.12
CA PHE A 148 11.82 17.20 -1.12
C PHE A 148 11.48 17.73 -2.50
N VAL A 149 12.37 18.52 -3.07
CA VAL A 149 12.26 19.08 -4.42
C VAL A 149 13.56 18.78 -5.13
N VAL A 150 13.52 17.85 -6.06
CA VAL A 150 14.72 17.42 -6.79
C VAL A 150 14.51 17.55 -8.30
N PRO A 151 15.52 18.00 -9.04
CA PRO A 151 15.44 18.13 -10.49
C PRO A 151 15.55 16.77 -11.18
N LYS A 152 15.18 16.72 -12.46
CA LYS A 152 15.41 15.53 -13.29
C LYS A 152 16.90 15.17 -13.31
N GLY A 153 17.22 13.93 -12.97
CA GLY A 153 18.59 13.41 -12.79
C GLY A 153 19.13 13.55 -11.36
N GLY A 154 18.39 14.19 -10.45
CA GLY A 154 18.68 14.12 -9.03
C GLY A 154 18.07 12.87 -8.40
N GLU A 155 18.80 12.22 -7.50
CA GLU A 155 18.41 10.95 -6.87
C GLU A 155 18.80 10.93 -5.40
N LEU A 156 17.86 10.52 -4.55
CA LEU A 156 18.07 10.30 -3.12
C LEU A 156 18.01 8.80 -2.80
N PHE A 157 18.97 8.35 -2.01
CA PHE A 157 19.01 7.00 -1.42
C PHE A 157 19.16 7.11 0.10
N VAL A 158 18.76 6.06 0.81
CA VAL A 158 19.17 5.84 2.20
C VAL A 158 19.73 4.43 2.30
N TRP A 159 20.88 4.27 2.93
CA TRP A 159 21.56 2.99 3.02
C TRP A 159 22.20 2.78 4.39
N ASP A 160 22.25 1.52 4.85
CA ASP A 160 22.92 1.12 6.07
C ASP A 160 24.44 1.04 5.86
N ILE A 161 25.22 1.39 6.89
CA ILE A 161 26.69 1.43 6.77
C ILE A 161 27.31 0.06 6.46
N ASP A 162 26.65 -1.02 6.85
CA ASP A 162 27.07 -2.39 6.60
C ASP A 162 26.75 -2.85 5.17
N ARG A 163 26.01 -2.03 4.41
CA ARG A 163 25.62 -2.29 3.01
C ARG A 163 24.83 -3.59 2.83
N THR A 164 23.92 -3.83 3.74
CA THR A 164 23.02 -4.97 3.67
C THR A 164 21.68 -4.59 3.04
N HIS A 165 21.29 -3.31 3.17
CA HIS A 165 20.02 -2.81 2.68
C HIS A 165 20.10 -1.33 2.29
N PHE A 166 19.41 -0.93 1.23
CA PHE A 166 19.17 0.47 0.87
C PHE A 166 17.77 0.65 0.32
N ILE A 167 17.25 1.87 0.41
CA ILE A 167 16.00 2.31 -0.21
C ILE A 167 16.27 3.46 -1.17
N GLY A 168 15.48 3.56 -2.24
CA GLY A 168 15.64 4.56 -3.32
C GLY A 168 15.93 3.88 -4.66
N SER A 169 16.20 4.63 -5.74
CA SER A 169 16.26 6.10 -5.74
C SER A 169 14.88 6.72 -5.57
N PHE A 170 14.86 7.83 -4.84
CA PHE A 170 13.74 8.77 -4.87
C PHE A 170 14.17 9.97 -5.72
N ASN A 171 13.38 10.31 -6.74
CA ASN A 171 13.78 11.30 -7.74
C ASN A 171 12.66 12.33 -8.00
N HIS A 172 12.73 13.09 -9.08
CA HIS A 172 11.77 14.13 -9.42
C HIS A 172 10.31 13.61 -9.57
N LEU A 173 10.12 12.32 -9.83
CA LEU A 173 8.79 11.68 -9.91
C LEU A 173 8.16 11.47 -8.52
N ASN A 174 8.95 11.52 -7.46
CA ASN A 174 8.48 11.41 -6.09
C ASN A 174 8.13 12.78 -5.45
N VAL A 175 8.36 13.88 -6.16
CA VAL A 175 8.01 15.23 -5.67
C VAL A 175 6.49 15.36 -5.59
N LYS A 176 6.00 15.70 -4.40
CA LYS A 176 4.58 15.88 -4.11
C LYS A 176 4.19 17.35 -4.18
N GLU A 177 2.89 17.65 -4.33
CA GLU A 177 2.38 19.02 -4.33
C GLU A 177 2.70 19.80 -3.05
N TRP A 178 2.75 19.10 -1.91
CA TRP A 178 3.13 19.69 -0.62
C TRP A 178 4.63 19.68 -0.35
N GLU A 179 5.45 19.29 -1.33
CA GLU A 179 6.92 19.23 -1.29
C GLU A 179 7.51 18.34 -0.18
N GLY A 180 6.71 17.66 0.64
CA GLY A 180 7.17 16.74 1.68
C GLY A 180 7.20 15.30 1.20
N LEU A 181 8.04 14.47 1.83
CA LEU A 181 8.16 13.03 1.54
C LEU A 181 8.49 12.24 2.81
N ALA A 182 7.65 11.27 3.18
CA ALA A 182 8.00 10.28 4.18
C ALA A 182 8.81 9.17 3.52
N LEU A 183 9.90 8.75 4.12
CA LEU A 183 10.70 7.62 3.62
C LEU A 183 10.34 6.34 4.37
N SER A 184 10.36 5.22 3.66
CA SER A 184 10.21 3.89 4.25
C SER A 184 11.28 3.62 5.30
N LEU A 185 11.02 2.64 6.15
CA LEU A 185 11.98 2.19 7.15
C LEU A 185 13.24 1.62 6.52
N ILE A 186 14.37 1.92 7.14
CA ILE A 186 15.66 1.30 6.86
C ILE A 186 16.24 0.73 8.16
N GLU A 187 16.71 -0.51 8.11
CA GLU A 187 17.30 -1.19 9.27
C GLU A 187 18.72 -0.73 9.54
N GLY A 188 19.18 -0.94 10.77
CA GLY A 188 20.52 -0.66 11.23
C GLY A 188 20.60 0.48 12.26
N ASP A 189 21.71 0.55 12.97
CA ASP A 189 22.00 1.59 13.95
C ASP A 189 22.75 2.78 13.33
N GLN A 190 23.28 2.62 12.10
CA GLN A 190 24.05 3.60 11.35
C GLN A 190 23.59 3.64 9.90
N VAL A 191 23.07 4.78 9.47
CA VAL A 191 22.55 4.96 8.10
C VAL A 191 23.05 6.26 7.49
N VAL A 192 23.01 6.33 6.16
CA VAL A 192 23.44 7.51 5.39
C VAL A 192 22.32 7.87 4.42
N LEU A 193 21.86 9.11 4.47
CA LEU A 193 21.12 9.72 3.37
C LEU A 193 22.13 10.20 2.35
N GLU A 194 22.00 9.74 1.10
CA GLU A 194 22.87 10.10 -0.02
C GLU A 194 22.03 10.70 -1.16
N TYR A 195 22.19 11.99 -1.39
CA TYR A 195 21.62 12.65 -2.54
C TYR A 195 22.71 12.94 -3.56
N ARG A 196 22.44 12.63 -4.82
CA ARG A 196 23.35 12.97 -5.93
C ARG A 196 22.62 13.72 -7.04
N GLU A 197 23.31 14.62 -7.69
CA GLU A 197 22.86 15.32 -8.89
C GLU A 197 24.01 15.51 -9.89
N PRO A 198 23.76 15.41 -11.21
CA PRO A 198 24.81 15.62 -12.22
C PRO A 198 25.46 17.00 -12.11
N LEU A 199 26.77 17.09 -12.30
CA LEU A 199 27.51 18.36 -12.23
C LEU A 199 27.05 19.44 -13.24
N ASN A 200 26.42 19.04 -14.34
CA ASN A 200 25.97 19.93 -15.40
C ASN A 200 24.50 20.34 -15.28
N ILE A 201 23.86 20.07 -14.15
CA ILE A 201 22.44 20.41 -13.94
C ILE A 201 22.25 21.90 -13.68
N HIS A 202 21.15 22.47 -14.17
CA HIS A 202 20.86 23.91 -14.03
C HIS A 202 20.11 24.29 -12.76
N ALA A 203 19.51 23.33 -12.08
CA ALA A 203 18.77 23.55 -10.86
C ALA A 203 19.27 22.56 -9.78
N THR A 204 19.50 23.04 -8.58
CA THR A 204 19.93 22.21 -7.45
C THR A 204 18.74 21.65 -6.70
N GLY A 205 18.87 20.41 -6.20
CA GLY A 205 17.88 19.83 -5.30
C GLY A 205 17.77 20.60 -3.98
N GLN A 206 16.61 20.47 -3.34
CA GLN A 206 16.34 21.02 -2.01
C GLN A 206 15.76 19.89 -1.15
N ILE A 207 16.51 19.51 -0.13
CA ILE A 207 16.12 18.46 0.82
C ILE A 207 16.25 19.02 2.23
N GLU A 208 15.15 18.93 2.99
CA GLU A 208 15.09 19.31 4.40
C GLU A 208 14.52 18.12 5.18
N VAL A 209 15.26 17.65 6.17
CA VAL A 209 14.79 16.61 7.11
C VAL A 209 14.17 17.30 8.30
N GLY A 210 12.87 17.19 8.46
CA GLY A 210 12.10 17.77 9.55
C GLY A 210 11.94 16.84 10.75
N GLN A 211 11.90 15.52 10.49
CA GLN A 211 11.71 14.53 11.54
C GLN A 211 12.53 13.27 11.24
N VAL A 212 13.06 12.69 12.28
CA VAL A 212 13.75 11.39 12.26
C VAL A 212 13.11 10.49 13.30
N VAL A 213 12.86 9.23 12.95
CA VAL A 213 12.38 8.21 13.88
C VAL A 213 13.53 7.26 14.19
N GLN A 214 13.88 7.16 15.47
CA GLN A 214 14.84 6.21 16.01
C GLN A 214 14.07 4.96 16.48
N GLY A 215 14.08 3.90 15.67
CA GLY A 215 13.43 2.65 16.00
C GLY A 215 14.18 1.88 17.09
N TYR A 216 13.46 1.41 18.11
CA TYR A 216 13.97 0.54 19.17
C TYR A 216 13.39 -0.87 19.11
N ARG A 217 12.39 -1.08 18.26
CA ARG A 217 11.83 -2.36 17.87
C ARG A 217 11.92 -2.51 16.36
N SER A 218 12.12 -3.72 15.87
CA SER A 218 12.15 -3.98 14.44
C SER A 218 10.73 -4.23 13.92
N LEU A 219 10.32 -3.48 12.88
CA LEU A 219 9.15 -3.76 12.07
C LEU A 219 9.50 -4.71 10.91
N LEU A 220 10.77 -4.67 10.45
CA LEU A 220 11.28 -5.33 9.27
C LEU A 220 12.06 -6.62 9.58
N ARG A 221 11.64 -7.40 10.50
CA ARG A 221 12.37 -8.48 11.18
C ARG A 221 13.07 -9.49 10.28
N ARG A 222 14.33 -9.78 10.64
CA ARG A 222 15.01 -11.02 10.27
C ARG A 222 14.78 -12.08 11.37
N GLU A 223 14.57 -13.33 10.98
CA GLU A 223 14.25 -14.44 11.90
C GLU A 223 15.25 -14.60 13.06
N ALA A 224 16.53 -14.25 12.85
CA ALA A 224 17.57 -14.35 13.87
C ALA A 224 17.48 -13.25 14.95
N GLU A 225 17.03 -12.04 14.58
CA GLU A 225 16.89 -10.90 15.50
C GLU A 225 15.63 -11.03 16.36
N LEU A 226 14.61 -11.70 15.85
CA LEU A 226 13.37 -11.99 16.55
C LEU A 226 13.61 -12.76 17.86
N GLN A 227 14.52 -13.75 17.84
CA GLN A 227 14.82 -14.57 19.03
C GLN A 227 15.50 -13.76 20.13
N GLU A 228 16.33 -12.78 19.76
CA GLU A 228 17.02 -11.90 20.72
C GLU A 228 16.06 -10.85 21.30
N GLU A 229 15.17 -10.30 20.48
CA GLU A 229 14.18 -9.31 20.87
C GLU A 229 13.09 -9.90 21.77
N LEU A 230 12.59 -11.10 21.46
CA LEU A 230 11.66 -11.86 22.30
C LEU A 230 12.25 -12.18 23.69
N ALA A 231 13.56 -12.38 23.79
CA ALA A 231 14.24 -12.60 25.06
C ALA A 231 14.37 -11.31 25.91
N SER A 232 14.42 -10.13 25.25
CA SER A 232 14.65 -8.85 25.90
C SER A 232 13.37 -8.10 26.28
N PHE A 233 12.32 -8.19 25.45
CA PHE A 233 11.09 -7.40 25.60
C PHE A 233 9.83 -8.25 25.81
N GLY A 234 9.95 -9.58 25.83
CA GLY A 234 8.81 -10.48 25.82
C GLY A 234 8.09 -10.52 24.45
N PRO A 235 6.81 -10.87 24.40
CA PRO A 235 6.06 -11.02 23.13
C PRO A 235 5.71 -9.69 22.44
N PHE A 236 6.24 -8.55 22.88
CA PHE A 236 5.97 -7.25 22.28
C PHE A 236 6.63 -7.14 20.90
N GLY A 237 5.82 -6.74 19.92
CA GLY A 237 6.26 -6.57 18.55
C GLY A 237 5.93 -7.74 17.63
N ASN A 238 5.29 -8.77 18.14
CA ASN A 238 4.55 -9.78 17.40
C ASN A 238 3.10 -9.77 17.87
N SER A 239 2.19 -10.03 16.96
CA SER A 239 0.83 -10.34 17.35
C SER A 239 0.79 -11.58 18.26
N GLY A 240 -0.21 -11.66 19.13
CA GLY A 240 -0.37 -12.81 20.01
C GLY A 240 -0.50 -14.12 19.23
N ALA A 241 -0.11 -15.23 19.90
CA ALA A 241 -0.02 -16.54 19.26
C ALA A 241 -1.37 -17.14 18.80
N CYS A 242 -2.49 -16.48 19.07
CA CYS A 242 -3.81 -16.89 18.57
C CYS A 242 -4.15 -16.28 17.22
N ASN A 243 -3.35 -15.34 16.71
CA ASN A 243 -3.54 -14.78 15.39
C ASN A 243 -3.10 -15.75 14.29
N ILE A 244 -3.76 -15.65 13.13
CA ILE A 244 -3.55 -16.56 12.00
C ILE A 244 -3.03 -15.74 10.84
N ASN A 245 -1.91 -16.18 10.25
CA ASN A 245 -1.41 -15.56 9.02
C ASN A 245 -2.43 -15.70 7.89
N VAL A 246 -2.60 -14.66 7.11
CA VAL A 246 -3.53 -14.65 5.97
C VAL A 246 -3.23 -15.76 4.95
N ASN A 247 -1.99 -16.24 4.88
CA ASN A 247 -1.53 -17.35 4.03
C ASN A 247 -1.59 -18.73 4.72
N CYS A 248 -2.40 -18.87 5.80
CA CYS A 248 -2.82 -20.16 6.32
C CYS A 248 -3.99 -20.71 5.49
N PRO A 249 -4.24 -22.04 5.51
CA PRO A 249 -5.34 -22.65 4.74
C PRO A 249 -6.72 -22.04 5.01
N GLU A 250 -6.92 -21.48 6.20
CA GLU A 250 -8.15 -20.77 6.57
C GLU A 250 -8.37 -19.48 5.75
N GLY A 251 -7.28 -18.91 5.23
CA GLY A 251 -7.31 -17.70 4.39
C GLY A 251 -7.37 -17.96 2.88
N ASP A 252 -7.38 -19.24 2.43
CA ASP A 252 -7.29 -19.58 1.00
C ASP A 252 -8.40 -18.92 0.16
N ASP A 253 -9.61 -18.82 0.69
CA ASP A 253 -10.74 -18.18 -0.01
C ASP A 253 -10.69 -16.63 0.02
N TRP A 254 -9.75 -16.04 0.77
CA TRP A 254 -9.68 -14.58 1.03
C TRP A 254 -8.46 -13.91 0.37
N GLN A 255 -7.81 -14.58 -0.56
CA GLN A 255 -6.57 -14.09 -1.16
C GLN A 255 -6.76 -12.86 -2.05
N VAL A 256 -7.93 -12.64 -2.61
CA VAL A 256 -8.26 -11.43 -3.38
C VAL A 256 -8.42 -10.23 -2.44
N GLU A 257 -9.25 -10.35 -1.41
CA GLU A 257 -9.50 -9.29 -0.43
C GLU A 257 -8.25 -8.94 0.38
N ASN A 258 -7.42 -9.95 0.65
CA ASN A 258 -6.11 -9.80 1.27
C ASN A 258 -5.25 -8.75 0.55
N GLN A 259 -5.23 -8.74 -0.78
CA GLN A 259 -4.40 -7.84 -1.57
C GLN A 259 -4.83 -6.36 -1.46
N SER A 260 -6.02 -6.07 -0.94
CA SER A 260 -6.49 -4.70 -0.71
C SER A 260 -5.95 -4.07 0.57
N VAL A 261 -5.54 -4.89 1.56
CA VAL A 261 -5.26 -4.45 2.92
C VAL A 261 -3.80 -4.03 3.09
N ALA A 262 -3.58 -2.90 3.75
CA ALA A 262 -2.26 -2.36 4.01
C ALA A 262 -2.09 -1.92 5.48
N LEU A 263 -0.83 -1.99 5.95
CA LEU A 263 -0.37 -1.42 7.21
C LEU A 263 -0.12 0.08 7.05
N ILE A 264 -0.60 0.88 8.00
CA ILE A 264 -0.30 2.31 8.09
C ILE A 264 0.81 2.54 9.12
N VAL A 265 1.89 3.15 8.69
CA VAL A 265 2.97 3.63 9.56
C VAL A 265 2.94 5.15 9.59
N ASN A 266 2.91 5.73 10.79
CA ASN A 266 2.92 7.16 11.02
C ASN A 266 3.98 7.50 12.09
N GLY A 267 5.06 8.15 11.68
CA GLY A 267 6.18 8.43 12.57
C GLY A 267 6.74 7.15 13.22
N GLY A 268 6.88 7.12 14.53
CA GLY A 268 7.36 5.98 15.31
C GLY A 268 6.31 4.91 15.64
N PHE A 269 5.17 4.91 14.94
CA PHE A 269 4.05 4.03 15.23
C PHE A 269 3.63 3.20 14.02
N ALA A 270 3.42 1.89 14.22
CA ALA A 270 2.56 1.07 13.39
C ALA A 270 1.11 1.36 13.83
N ALA A 271 0.53 2.38 13.22
CA ALA A 271 -0.61 3.06 13.82
C ALA A 271 -1.91 2.29 13.60
N CYS A 272 -2.15 1.86 12.35
CA CYS A 272 -3.45 1.33 11.93
C CYS A 272 -3.30 0.43 10.71
N SER A 273 -4.41 -0.16 10.34
CA SER A 273 -4.64 -0.88 9.09
C SER A 273 -5.69 -0.15 8.24
N GLY A 274 -5.84 -0.53 7.01
CA GLY A 274 -6.89 -0.06 6.12
C GLY A 274 -6.91 -0.83 4.82
N ALA A 275 -7.78 -0.45 3.89
CA ALA A 275 -7.90 -1.13 2.60
C ALA A 275 -8.14 -0.16 1.45
N LEU A 276 -7.58 -0.48 0.28
CA LEU A 276 -8.01 0.11 -0.98
C LEU A 276 -9.44 -0.30 -1.28
N VAL A 277 -10.26 0.64 -1.71
CA VAL A 277 -11.68 0.42 -2.02
C VAL A 277 -12.02 0.86 -3.44
N ASN A 278 -12.79 0.04 -4.13
CA ASN A 278 -13.26 0.30 -5.48
C ASN A 278 -14.30 1.44 -5.51
N ASN A 279 -14.45 2.09 -6.67
CA ASN A 279 -15.47 3.06 -6.95
C ASN A 279 -16.30 2.65 -8.19
N THR A 280 -17.48 3.24 -8.39
CA THR A 280 -18.41 2.86 -9.47
C THR A 280 -17.89 3.16 -10.89
N ALA A 281 -16.81 3.93 -11.02
CA ALA A 281 -16.15 4.14 -12.31
C ALA A 281 -15.17 3.00 -12.66
N ASN A 282 -14.76 2.18 -11.70
CA ASN A 282 -13.74 1.14 -11.84
C ASN A 282 -12.46 1.68 -12.51
N ASP A 283 -11.98 2.84 -12.06
CA ASP A 283 -10.90 3.59 -12.68
C ASP A 283 -9.54 3.48 -11.96
N GLY A 284 -9.50 2.70 -10.86
CA GLY A 284 -8.29 2.52 -10.06
C GLY A 284 -7.85 3.75 -9.27
N THR A 285 -8.73 4.75 -9.08
CA THR A 285 -8.44 5.86 -8.15
C THR A 285 -8.14 5.29 -6.77
N PRO A 286 -6.98 5.61 -6.15
CA PRO A 286 -6.47 4.89 -5.00
C PRO A 286 -7.13 5.37 -3.69
N TYR A 287 -8.43 5.17 -3.59
CA TYR A 287 -9.18 5.43 -2.37
C TYR A 287 -8.85 4.39 -1.30
N PHE A 288 -8.47 4.88 -0.13
CA PHE A 288 -8.05 4.07 1.00
C PHE A 288 -8.96 4.33 2.20
N LEU A 289 -9.67 3.29 2.65
CA LEU A 289 -10.56 3.32 3.79
C LEU A 289 -9.81 2.95 5.06
N THR A 290 -9.98 3.74 6.12
CA THR A 290 -9.47 3.46 7.47
C THR A 290 -10.38 4.10 8.53
N ALA A 291 -9.97 4.11 9.79
CA ALA A 291 -10.73 4.70 10.89
C ALA A 291 -10.43 6.18 11.11
N ASN A 292 -11.44 6.93 11.55
CA ASN A 292 -11.28 8.34 11.92
C ASN A 292 -10.34 8.53 13.14
N HIS A 293 -10.37 7.61 14.12
CA HIS A 293 -9.47 7.72 15.28
C HIS A 293 -8.00 7.44 14.92
N CYS A 294 -7.70 6.87 13.75
CA CYS A 294 -6.34 6.71 13.24
C CYS A 294 -5.72 8.03 12.75
N LEU A 295 -6.54 9.06 12.54
CA LEU A 295 -6.10 10.25 11.83
C LEU A 295 -5.02 11.04 12.59
N GLY A 296 -4.02 11.43 11.84
CA GLY A 296 -2.99 12.42 12.12
C GLY A 296 -2.80 13.28 10.87
N ASN A 297 -1.59 13.28 10.31
CA ASN A 297 -1.28 13.95 9.05
C ASN A 297 -1.04 12.89 7.95
N PRO A 298 -2.03 12.51 7.13
CA PRO A 298 -1.87 11.49 6.10
C PRO A 298 -0.77 11.77 5.06
N ASN A 299 -0.37 13.05 4.90
CA ASN A 299 0.73 13.42 3.99
C ASN A 299 2.10 12.86 4.46
N SER A 300 2.23 12.54 5.75
CA SER A 300 3.46 11.97 6.33
C SER A 300 3.38 10.47 6.60
N TRP A 301 2.27 9.81 6.22
CA TRP A 301 2.11 8.38 6.43
C TRP A 301 2.82 7.56 5.35
N THR A 302 3.18 6.33 5.71
CA THR A 302 3.61 5.30 4.76
C THR A 302 2.64 4.12 4.84
N TYR A 303 2.15 3.68 3.68
CA TYR A 303 1.22 2.57 3.52
C TYR A 303 1.98 1.39 2.94
N TYR A 304 2.09 0.30 3.70
CA TYR A 304 2.80 -0.91 3.29
C TYR A 304 1.80 -1.96 2.79
N PHE A 305 1.88 -2.28 1.51
CA PHE A 305 1.12 -3.34 0.85
C PHE A 305 1.90 -4.64 0.85
N ASN A 306 1.20 -5.77 0.77
CA ASN A 306 1.80 -7.11 0.70
C ASN A 306 2.76 -7.42 1.87
N HIS A 307 2.64 -6.70 2.99
CA HIS A 307 3.40 -7.01 4.20
C HIS A 307 2.79 -8.24 4.89
N GLU A 308 3.05 -9.40 4.33
CA GLU A 308 2.49 -10.68 4.77
C GLU A 308 3.55 -11.78 4.75
N SER A 309 3.37 -12.78 5.60
CA SER A 309 4.28 -13.93 5.60
C SER A 309 4.02 -14.80 4.37
N ALA A 310 5.08 -15.25 3.72
CA ALA A 310 4.97 -16.21 2.60
C ALA A 310 4.40 -17.57 3.01
N THR A 311 4.31 -17.87 4.31
CA THR A 311 3.83 -19.15 4.85
C THR A 311 2.94 -18.96 6.06
N CYS A 312 2.13 -19.96 6.37
CA CYS A 312 1.27 -19.96 7.57
C CYS A 312 2.06 -19.77 8.88
N SER A 313 3.28 -20.23 8.98
CA SER A 313 4.10 -20.20 10.20
C SER A 313 5.19 -19.13 10.21
N GLY A 314 5.30 -18.32 9.15
CA GLY A 314 6.31 -17.26 9.06
C GLY A 314 5.92 -16.04 9.87
N SER A 315 6.92 -15.24 10.24
CA SER A 315 6.77 -14.00 11.02
C SER A 315 7.33 -12.77 10.31
N THR A 316 7.81 -12.91 9.07
CA THR A 316 8.42 -11.83 8.28
C THR A 316 7.69 -11.68 6.96
N GLY A 317 7.63 -10.46 6.44
CA GLY A 317 7.03 -10.13 5.14
C GLY A 317 7.80 -9.01 4.44
N PRO A 318 7.64 -8.85 3.11
CA PRO A 318 8.28 -7.79 2.34
C PRO A 318 7.77 -6.41 2.77
N THR A 319 8.60 -5.38 2.57
CA THR A 319 8.29 -3.97 2.87
C THR A 319 8.60 -3.05 1.70
N ASP A 320 8.93 -3.63 0.55
CA ASP A 320 9.30 -2.88 -0.65
C ASP A 320 8.10 -2.17 -1.28
N ASN A 321 6.90 -2.74 -1.14
CA ASN A 321 5.67 -2.21 -1.70
C ASN A 321 5.07 -1.15 -0.78
N SER A 322 5.56 0.08 -0.84
CA SER A 322 5.07 1.16 0.00
C SER A 322 4.68 2.41 -0.78
N ILE A 323 3.64 3.11 -0.31
CA ILE A 323 3.23 4.43 -0.81
C ILE A 323 3.38 5.44 0.33
N SER A 324 3.96 6.59 0.02
CA SER A 324 4.14 7.69 0.96
C SER A 324 3.14 8.79 0.70
N GLY A 325 2.39 9.13 1.74
CA GLY A 325 1.47 10.25 1.75
C GLY A 325 0.13 9.96 1.09
N GLY A 326 -0.84 10.73 1.49
CA GLY A 326 -2.20 10.73 0.96
C GLY A 326 -2.95 11.98 1.38
N THR A 327 -4.03 12.29 0.70
CA THR A 327 -4.91 13.43 0.97
C THR A 327 -6.16 12.95 1.68
N LEU A 328 -6.45 13.50 2.85
CA LEU A 328 -7.71 13.25 3.54
C LEU A 328 -8.88 13.80 2.72
N LEU A 329 -9.79 12.95 2.30
CA LEU A 329 -10.99 13.32 1.56
C LEU A 329 -12.19 13.53 2.49
N LEU A 330 -12.35 12.63 3.46
CA LEU A 330 -13.45 12.62 4.42
C LEU A 330 -13.01 12.01 5.74
N SER A 331 -13.53 12.54 6.85
CA SER A 331 -13.53 11.85 8.13
C SER A 331 -14.79 12.15 8.91
N ASN A 332 -15.32 11.15 9.65
CA ASN A 332 -16.52 11.34 10.44
C ASN A 332 -16.61 10.36 11.63
N GLY A 333 -16.79 10.91 12.83
CA GLY A 333 -16.96 10.12 14.05
C GLY A 333 -18.29 9.37 14.16
N GLY A 334 -19.29 9.65 13.32
CA GLY A 334 -20.61 8.99 13.36
C GLY A 334 -20.59 7.50 12.97
N SER A 335 -19.54 7.07 12.28
CA SER A 335 -19.20 5.68 11.99
C SER A 335 -17.69 5.43 12.13
N ASP A 336 -16.96 6.36 12.73
CA ASP A 336 -15.49 6.30 12.85
C ASP A 336 -14.76 6.09 11.51
N VAL A 337 -15.26 6.69 10.42
CA VAL A 337 -14.74 6.52 9.07
C VAL A 337 -13.72 7.59 8.71
N ALA A 338 -12.65 7.22 8.03
CA ALA A 338 -11.78 8.09 7.25
C ALA A 338 -11.57 7.51 5.85
N LEU A 339 -11.65 8.38 4.84
CA LEU A 339 -11.33 8.07 3.45
C LEU A 339 -10.18 8.96 3.00
N ILE A 340 -9.16 8.35 2.44
CA ILE A 340 -7.92 9.00 2.00
C ILE A 340 -7.73 8.66 0.52
N GLU A 341 -7.31 9.60 -0.27
CA GLU A 341 -6.75 9.34 -1.59
C GLU A 341 -5.24 9.24 -1.45
N LEU A 342 -4.68 8.08 -1.75
CA LEU A 342 -3.23 7.89 -1.70
C LEU A 342 -2.57 8.78 -2.74
N SER A 343 -1.36 9.23 -2.46
CA SER A 343 -0.61 10.14 -3.32
C SER A 343 -0.31 9.56 -4.70
N SER A 344 -0.63 8.30 -4.93
CA SER A 344 -0.44 7.59 -6.20
C SER A 344 -1.11 6.23 -6.21
N THR A 345 -1.41 5.77 -7.41
CA THR A 345 -1.93 4.43 -7.67
C THR A 345 -0.82 3.39 -7.47
N PRO A 346 -1.06 2.31 -6.70
CA PRO A 346 -0.12 1.20 -6.62
C PRO A 346 0.20 0.63 -8.00
N PRO A 347 1.46 0.28 -8.30
CA PRO A 347 1.83 -0.38 -9.55
C PRO A 347 1.09 -1.72 -9.71
N LEU A 348 0.70 -2.06 -10.94
CA LEU A 348 0.08 -3.35 -11.26
C LEU A 348 0.94 -4.54 -10.84
N SER A 349 2.29 -4.40 -10.94
CA SER A 349 3.25 -5.43 -10.53
C SER A 349 3.19 -5.81 -9.05
N TRP A 350 2.51 -4.99 -8.21
CA TRP A 350 2.32 -5.35 -6.80
C TRP A 350 1.14 -6.30 -6.59
N GLY A 351 0.28 -6.49 -7.60
CA GLY A 351 -0.89 -7.36 -7.51
C GLY A 351 -1.91 -6.91 -6.46
N VAL A 352 -1.95 -5.62 -6.11
CA VAL A 352 -2.94 -5.13 -5.15
C VAL A 352 -4.33 -5.04 -5.78
N GLU A 353 -5.34 -5.20 -4.97
CA GLU A 353 -6.75 -5.18 -5.35
C GLU A 353 -7.46 -4.00 -4.69
N TYR A 354 -8.57 -3.56 -5.26
CA TYR A 354 -9.49 -2.59 -4.67
C TYR A 354 -10.72 -3.33 -4.19
N ALA A 355 -10.89 -3.45 -2.89
CA ALA A 355 -11.99 -4.22 -2.31
C ALA A 355 -13.36 -3.71 -2.72
N GLY A 356 -14.28 -4.62 -2.95
CA GLY A 356 -15.70 -4.33 -3.08
C GLY A 356 -16.31 -3.91 -1.75
N TRP A 357 -17.50 -3.33 -1.79
CA TRP A 357 -18.19 -2.86 -0.60
C TRP A 357 -19.71 -3.07 -0.70
N ASP A 358 -20.34 -3.13 0.49
CA ASP A 358 -21.79 -3.19 0.64
C ASP A 358 -22.26 -2.07 1.60
N ALA A 359 -22.82 -1.02 1.02
CA ALA A 359 -23.43 0.10 1.72
C ALA A 359 -24.95 -0.09 1.91
N SER A 360 -25.47 -1.26 1.64
CA SER A 360 -26.87 -1.58 1.94
C SER A 360 -27.03 -1.85 3.43
N SER A 361 -28.25 -1.72 3.93
CA SER A 361 -28.58 -2.08 5.31
C SER A 361 -29.00 -3.55 5.44
N ALA A 362 -28.46 -4.43 4.59
CA ALA A 362 -28.76 -5.85 4.60
C ALA A 362 -28.25 -6.54 5.88
N ASN A 363 -28.87 -7.66 6.23
CA ASN A 363 -28.36 -8.51 7.29
C ASN A 363 -27.21 -9.39 6.75
N HIS A 364 -26.08 -9.33 7.41
CA HIS A 364 -24.94 -10.18 7.12
C HIS A 364 -25.00 -11.45 7.98
N THR A 365 -24.45 -12.56 7.51
CA THR A 365 -24.54 -13.87 8.17
C THR A 365 -23.23 -14.27 8.86
N SER A 366 -22.13 -13.70 8.43
CA SER A 366 -20.78 -13.91 8.97
C SER A 366 -19.91 -12.70 8.66
N ALA A 367 -18.72 -12.64 9.24
CA ALA A 367 -17.77 -11.59 8.97
C ALA A 367 -16.33 -12.08 9.05
N VAL A 368 -15.45 -11.44 8.28
CA VAL A 368 -14.01 -11.71 8.28
C VAL A 368 -13.25 -10.39 8.39
N GLY A 369 -12.26 -10.36 9.28
CA GLY A 369 -11.33 -9.23 9.41
C GLY A 369 -9.95 -9.60 8.87
N ILE A 370 -9.35 -8.70 8.07
CA ILE A 370 -7.97 -8.82 7.60
C ILE A 370 -7.21 -7.58 8.05
N HIS A 371 -6.10 -7.74 8.77
CA HIS A 371 -5.50 -6.64 9.53
C HIS A 371 -4.02 -6.85 9.84
N HIS A 372 -3.35 -5.81 10.39
CA HIS A 372 -1.97 -5.84 10.87
C HIS A 372 -1.90 -5.61 12.38
N PRO A 373 -2.12 -6.65 13.20
CA PRO A 373 -2.08 -6.51 14.66
C PRO A 373 -0.64 -6.24 15.12
N SER A 374 -0.44 -5.27 15.99
CA SER A 374 0.86 -4.90 16.56
C SER A 374 1.93 -4.61 15.48
N GLY A 375 1.53 -4.13 14.29
CA GLY A 375 2.43 -3.92 13.15
C GLY A 375 3.02 -5.20 12.57
N ASP A 376 2.49 -6.36 12.93
CA ASP A 376 2.94 -7.67 12.43
C ASP A 376 2.49 -7.91 10.98
N VAL A 377 3.03 -8.95 10.36
CA VAL A 377 2.56 -9.43 9.06
C VAL A 377 1.06 -9.68 9.09
N LYS A 378 0.44 -9.53 7.94
CA LYS A 378 -1.01 -9.56 7.77
C LYS A 378 -1.65 -10.82 8.37
N LYS A 379 -2.72 -10.63 9.13
CA LYS A 379 -3.49 -11.68 9.83
C LYS A 379 -4.95 -11.65 9.37
N ILE A 380 -5.64 -12.75 9.66
CA ILE A 380 -7.05 -12.95 9.35
C ILE A 380 -7.78 -13.48 10.57
N CYS A 381 -9.01 -13.03 10.78
CA CYS A 381 -9.90 -13.52 11.84
C CYS A 381 -11.32 -13.72 11.33
N PHE A 382 -12.06 -14.68 11.93
CA PHE A 382 -13.35 -15.17 11.45
C PHE A 382 -14.43 -15.08 12.53
N GLU A 383 -15.59 -14.57 12.14
CA GLU A 383 -16.85 -14.58 12.87
C GLU A 383 -17.90 -15.29 12.03
N ASN A 384 -18.33 -16.47 12.46
CA ASN A 384 -19.30 -17.30 11.74
C ASN A 384 -20.77 -16.95 12.10
N ASP A 385 -20.96 -16.18 13.16
CA ASP A 385 -22.27 -15.66 13.55
C ASP A 385 -22.53 -14.29 12.88
N ALA A 386 -23.79 -13.93 12.77
CA ALA A 386 -24.20 -12.66 12.18
C ALA A 386 -23.75 -11.47 13.05
N PRO A 387 -22.96 -10.51 12.50
CA PRO A 387 -22.72 -9.26 13.20
C PRO A 387 -24.04 -8.49 13.39
N TYR A 388 -24.19 -7.79 14.49
CA TYR A 388 -25.42 -7.03 14.75
C TYR A 388 -25.15 -5.54 14.93
N THR A 389 -26.18 -4.74 14.68
CA THR A 389 -26.07 -3.28 14.78
C THR A 389 -26.09 -2.81 16.23
N SER A 390 -25.20 -1.89 16.57
CA SER A 390 -25.10 -1.26 17.89
C SER A 390 -24.61 0.18 17.78
N SER A 391 -24.34 0.82 18.90
CA SER A 391 -23.70 2.14 18.96
C SER A 391 -22.76 2.22 20.15
N THR A 392 -21.60 2.85 19.95
CA THR A 392 -20.63 3.12 21.02
C THR A 392 -19.83 4.37 20.69
N GLY A 393 -19.42 5.14 21.70
CA GLY A 393 -18.63 6.36 21.50
C GLY A 393 -19.26 7.42 20.58
N GLY A 394 -20.59 7.35 20.33
CA GLY A 394 -21.30 8.20 19.37
C GLY A 394 -21.31 7.66 17.93
N ALA A 395 -20.62 6.59 17.64
CA ALA A 395 -20.62 5.93 16.34
C ALA A 395 -21.66 4.81 16.25
N GLN A 396 -22.18 4.60 15.03
CA GLN A 396 -22.99 3.43 14.68
C GLN A 396 -22.06 2.31 14.23
N VAL A 397 -22.22 1.12 14.80
CA VAL A 397 -21.26 0.03 14.62
C VAL A 397 -21.93 -1.32 14.31
N TRP A 398 -21.18 -2.18 13.62
CA TRP A 398 -21.35 -3.62 13.64
C TRP A 398 -20.65 -4.17 14.87
N TRP A 399 -21.33 -5.00 15.63
CA TRP A 399 -20.81 -5.64 16.83
C TRP A 399 -20.52 -7.10 16.58
N ILE A 400 -19.29 -7.51 16.90
CA ILE A 400 -18.77 -8.87 16.90
C ILE A 400 -18.73 -9.32 18.35
N ASN A 401 -19.42 -10.40 18.71
CA ASN A 401 -19.44 -10.87 20.09
C ASN A 401 -18.11 -11.51 20.52
N ALA A 402 -17.60 -12.38 19.68
CA ALA A 402 -16.32 -13.05 19.87
C ALA A 402 -15.89 -13.67 18.54
N TRP A 403 -14.62 -13.61 18.23
CA TRP A 403 -14.06 -14.30 17.07
C TRP A 403 -13.99 -15.81 17.36
N GLU A 404 -14.39 -16.68 16.43
CA GLU A 404 -14.13 -18.12 16.51
C GLU A 404 -12.68 -18.43 16.25
N LEU A 405 -12.02 -17.66 15.38
CA LEU A 405 -10.65 -17.91 14.97
C LEU A 405 -9.90 -16.58 14.76
N GLY A 406 -8.72 -16.48 15.35
CA GLY A 406 -7.97 -15.22 15.35
C GLY A 406 -8.60 -14.17 16.28
N VAL A 407 -8.05 -12.97 16.27
CA VAL A 407 -8.56 -11.78 16.99
C VAL A 407 -8.02 -10.52 16.31
N THR A 408 -8.45 -9.34 16.76
CA THR A 408 -7.77 -8.07 16.47
C THR A 408 -6.99 -7.58 17.69
N GLU A 409 -5.90 -6.84 17.48
CA GLU A 409 -5.06 -6.25 18.52
C GLU A 409 -4.74 -4.78 18.19
N PRO A 410 -4.02 -4.01 19.04
CA PRO A 410 -3.53 -2.67 18.70
C PRO A 410 -2.83 -2.66 17.34
N GLY A 411 -3.10 -1.67 16.48
CA GLY A 411 -2.62 -1.64 15.09
C GLY A 411 -3.61 -2.22 14.08
N SER A 412 -4.56 -3.05 14.51
CA SER A 412 -5.65 -3.53 13.64
C SER A 412 -6.71 -2.45 13.34
N SER A 413 -6.73 -1.35 14.09
CA SER A 413 -7.64 -0.21 13.92
C SER A 413 -7.76 0.21 12.45
N GLY A 414 -8.99 0.45 11.98
CA GLY A 414 -9.27 0.85 10.60
C GLY A 414 -9.26 -0.31 9.58
N SER A 415 -8.89 -1.52 9.98
CA SER A 415 -8.95 -2.69 9.10
C SER A 415 -10.38 -2.98 8.63
N PRO A 416 -10.55 -3.48 7.40
CA PRO A 416 -11.87 -3.80 6.86
C PRO A 416 -12.52 -4.99 7.56
N LEU A 417 -13.86 -4.91 7.69
CA LEU A 417 -14.73 -6.05 7.99
C LEU A 417 -15.41 -6.46 6.69
N PHE A 418 -15.20 -7.66 6.24
CA PHE A 418 -15.85 -8.23 5.06
C PHE A 418 -17.07 -9.08 5.49
N ASN A 419 -18.10 -9.09 4.65
CA ASN A 419 -19.27 -9.98 4.80
C ASN A 419 -19.05 -11.31 4.08
N GLN A 420 -20.04 -12.20 4.15
CA GLN A 420 -20.05 -13.51 3.47
C GLN A 420 -19.97 -13.44 1.93
N ASP A 421 -20.15 -12.26 1.34
CA ASP A 421 -20.06 -12.01 -0.11
C ASP A 421 -18.76 -11.29 -0.47
N HIS A 422 -17.76 -11.30 0.41
CA HIS A 422 -16.44 -10.73 0.20
C HIS A 422 -16.42 -9.19 0.01
N ARG A 423 -17.40 -8.47 0.59
CA ARG A 423 -17.52 -7.02 0.47
C ARG A 423 -17.35 -6.33 1.81
N ILE A 424 -16.67 -5.20 1.81
CA ILE A 424 -16.47 -4.38 3.02
C ILE A 424 -17.81 -3.85 3.51
N ILE A 425 -18.10 -4.09 4.79
CA ILE A 425 -19.28 -3.59 5.51
C ILE A 425 -18.93 -2.66 6.67
N GLY A 426 -17.63 -2.50 6.97
CA GLY A 426 -17.17 -1.63 8.05
C GLY A 426 -15.66 -1.58 8.17
N GLN A 427 -15.18 -0.74 9.10
CA GLN A 427 -13.78 -0.63 9.49
C GLN A 427 -13.64 -0.69 11.01
N LEU A 428 -12.57 -1.33 11.52
CA LEU A 428 -12.39 -1.56 12.96
C LEU A 428 -12.28 -0.23 13.73
N TYR A 429 -13.21 -0.02 14.64
CA TYR A 429 -13.20 1.10 15.58
C TYR A 429 -12.50 0.71 16.90
N GLY A 430 -12.77 -0.49 17.43
CA GLY A 430 -12.17 -0.94 18.67
C GLY A 430 -12.78 -2.21 19.22
N GLY A 431 -12.51 -2.49 20.49
CA GLY A 431 -13.03 -3.66 21.17
C GLY A 431 -12.17 -4.14 22.33
N ALA A 432 -12.47 -5.32 22.83
CA ALA A 432 -11.76 -5.96 23.94
C ALA A 432 -11.21 -7.35 23.56
N ALA A 433 -11.41 -7.78 22.30
CA ALA A 433 -10.82 -9.03 21.82
C ALA A 433 -9.29 -8.96 21.84
N ALA A 434 -8.64 -10.00 22.26
CA ALA A 434 -7.19 -10.14 22.36
C ALA A 434 -6.80 -11.61 22.45
N CYS A 435 -5.54 -11.93 22.21
CA CYS A 435 -5.02 -13.24 22.54
C CYS A 435 -4.91 -13.45 24.07
N SER A 436 -5.27 -14.65 24.51
CA SER A 436 -4.99 -15.16 25.85
C SER A 436 -4.14 -16.41 25.71
N GLY A 437 -2.82 -16.22 25.61
CA GLY A 437 -1.91 -17.27 25.17
C GLY A 437 -2.14 -17.64 23.70
N SER A 438 -2.40 -18.90 23.40
CA SER A 438 -2.64 -19.41 22.03
C SER A 438 -4.11 -19.44 21.61
N VAL A 439 -5.01 -18.88 22.40
CA VAL A 439 -6.44 -18.81 22.11
C VAL A 439 -6.92 -17.37 22.22
N ASN A 440 -8.03 -17.01 21.57
CA ASN A 440 -8.68 -15.73 21.81
C ASN A 440 -9.28 -15.67 23.22
N ASN A 441 -9.52 -14.46 23.72
CA ASN A 441 -10.08 -14.23 25.06
C ASN A 441 -11.61 -14.30 25.10
N GLY A 442 -12.28 -14.55 23.97
CA GLY A 442 -13.73 -14.59 23.84
C GLY A 442 -14.42 -13.22 24.04
N ALA A 443 -13.68 -12.13 23.93
CA ALA A 443 -14.23 -10.79 24.06
C ALA A 443 -14.61 -10.20 22.69
N TYR A 444 -15.36 -9.09 22.73
CA TYR A 444 -15.99 -8.45 21.60
C TYR A 444 -15.09 -7.47 20.86
N ASP A 445 -15.46 -7.21 19.59
CA ASP A 445 -15.01 -6.07 18.79
C ASP A 445 -16.19 -5.31 18.16
N PHE A 446 -15.93 -4.11 17.68
CA PHE A 446 -16.93 -3.34 16.95
C PHE A 446 -16.30 -2.54 15.82
N TYR A 447 -17.02 -2.49 14.70
CA TYR A 447 -16.60 -1.86 13.45
C TYR A 447 -17.55 -0.74 13.07
N GLY A 448 -17.05 0.41 12.66
CA GLY A 448 -17.89 1.47 12.09
C GLY A 448 -18.66 0.96 10.88
N ARG A 449 -19.96 1.23 10.82
CA ARG A 449 -20.84 0.73 9.76
C ARG A 449 -20.63 1.47 8.46
N PHE A 450 -20.37 0.74 7.38
CA PHE A 450 -20.12 1.32 6.06
C PHE A 450 -21.38 1.93 5.43
N ASP A 451 -22.58 1.36 5.65
CA ASP A 451 -23.87 1.94 5.21
C ASP A 451 -24.13 3.31 5.86
N VAL A 452 -23.69 3.51 7.09
CA VAL A 452 -23.73 4.82 7.76
C VAL A 452 -22.67 5.75 7.16
N SER A 453 -21.42 5.27 6.95
CA SER A 453 -20.34 6.01 6.30
C SER A 453 -20.73 6.52 4.91
N TRP A 454 -21.48 5.70 4.16
CA TRP A 454 -22.04 6.05 2.85
C TRP A 454 -22.91 7.31 2.92
N GLY A 455 -23.83 7.35 3.87
CA GLY A 455 -24.70 8.50 4.13
C GLY A 455 -23.96 9.72 4.70
N LEU A 456 -22.81 9.54 5.32
CA LEU A 456 -21.97 10.61 5.87
C LEU A 456 -21.04 11.25 4.84
N GLY A 457 -21.06 10.79 3.57
CA GLY A 457 -20.36 11.44 2.47
C GLY A 457 -19.40 10.56 1.69
N VAL A 458 -19.12 9.33 2.10
CA VAL A 458 -18.27 8.38 1.35
C VAL A 458 -18.80 8.18 -0.07
N SER A 459 -20.13 8.17 -0.25
CA SER A 459 -20.80 8.06 -1.56
C SER A 459 -20.35 9.10 -2.58
N GLN A 460 -19.93 10.30 -2.17
CA GLN A 460 -19.48 11.35 -3.08
C GLN A 460 -18.20 10.95 -3.84
N TYR A 461 -17.39 10.08 -3.26
CA TYR A 461 -16.13 9.60 -3.82
C TYR A 461 -16.28 8.22 -4.46
N LEU A 462 -17.01 7.31 -3.81
CA LEU A 462 -17.12 5.92 -4.28
C LEU A 462 -18.27 5.67 -5.27
N ASP A 463 -19.18 6.64 -5.46
CA ASP A 463 -20.15 6.63 -6.57
C ASP A 463 -20.02 7.87 -7.47
N PRO A 464 -18.84 8.12 -8.09
CA PRO A 464 -18.63 9.28 -8.97
C PRO A 464 -19.53 9.25 -10.21
N THR A 465 -20.04 8.09 -10.58
CA THR A 465 -20.95 7.92 -11.72
C THR A 465 -22.41 8.24 -11.37
N ASN A 466 -22.71 8.49 -10.10
CA ASN A 466 -24.06 8.68 -9.58
C ASN A 466 -24.99 7.51 -9.99
N SER A 467 -24.49 6.30 -9.94
CA SER A 467 -25.21 5.09 -10.29
C SER A 467 -26.36 4.79 -9.31
N GLY A 468 -26.21 5.24 -8.06
CA GLY A 468 -27.09 4.91 -6.95
C GLY A 468 -26.95 3.46 -6.47
N THR A 469 -25.92 2.75 -6.91
CA THR A 469 -25.63 1.39 -6.45
C THR A 469 -25.19 1.42 -4.97
N LEU A 470 -25.66 0.46 -4.20
CA LEU A 470 -25.30 0.30 -2.79
C LEU A 470 -24.40 -0.92 -2.57
N VAL A 471 -24.10 -1.66 -3.63
CA VAL A 471 -23.23 -2.84 -3.60
C VAL A 471 -22.34 -2.83 -4.82
N LEU A 472 -21.04 -2.98 -4.62
CA LEU A 472 -20.04 -3.02 -5.68
C LEU A 472 -19.03 -4.12 -5.39
N ASP A 473 -18.68 -4.89 -6.42
CA ASP A 473 -17.60 -5.89 -6.33
C ASP A 473 -16.22 -5.23 -6.37
N GLY A 474 -15.20 -5.96 -5.94
CA GLY A 474 -13.83 -5.52 -6.04
C GLY A 474 -13.43 -5.24 -7.48
N TYR A 475 -12.45 -4.38 -7.63
CA TYR A 475 -11.84 -4.09 -8.92
C TYR A 475 -10.48 -4.79 -8.98
N PRO A 476 -10.36 -5.82 -9.79
CA PRO A 476 -9.08 -6.48 -9.99
C PRO A 476 -8.16 -5.54 -10.76
N THR A 477 -7.00 -5.26 -10.20
CA THR A 477 -5.95 -4.49 -10.87
C THR A 477 -5.23 -5.32 -11.93
N GLY A 478 -5.75 -6.52 -12.22
CA GLY A 478 -5.25 -7.40 -13.25
C GLY A 478 -4.23 -8.43 -12.78
N PHE A 479 -4.05 -8.61 -11.46
CA PHE A 479 -3.40 -9.84 -10.99
C PHE A 479 -4.35 -11.03 -11.09
N ASN A 480 -4.77 -11.32 -12.29
CA ASN A 480 -5.05 -12.68 -12.70
C ASN A 480 -3.68 -13.27 -13.09
N PRO A 481 -3.23 -14.37 -12.51
CA PRO A 481 -2.00 -15.03 -12.96
C PRO A 481 -2.04 -15.36 -14.47
N ASP A 482 -3.23 -15.34 -15.05
CA ASP A 482 -3.45 -15.51 -16.48
C ASP A 482 -3.30 -14.20 -17.29
N ASN A 483 -3.18 -13.03 -16.63
CA ASN A 483 -2.97 -11.72 -17.25
C ASN A 483 -1.48 -11.32 -17.15
N GLY A 484 -0.98 -10.66 -18.16
CA GLY A 484 0.39 -10.17 -18.23
C GLY A 484 0.78 -9.83 -19.65
N CYS A 485 2.03 -9.42 -19.84
CA CYS A 485 2.54 -9.18 -21.18
C CYS A 485 2.64 -10.49 -21.96
N THR A 486 1.86 -10.64 -23.03
CA THR A 486 1.87 -11.81 -23.93
C THR A 486 2.79 -11.66 -25.13
N ASP A 487 3.46 -10.51 -25.30
CA ASP A 487 4.42 -10.28 -26.39
C ASP A 487 5.79 -10.88 -26.04
N PRO A 488 6.23 -11.97 -26.70
CA PRO A 488 7.53 -12.58 -26.43
C PRO A 488 8.74 -11.68 -26.74
N SER A 489 8.54 -10.55 -27.40
CA SER A 489 9.59 -9.56 -27.68
C SER A 489 9.72 -8.50 -26.58
N ALA A 490 8.73 -8.41 -25.69
CA ALA A 490 8.76 -7.49 -24.56
C ALA A 490 9.75 -7.95 -23.49
N CYS A 491 10.40 -7.01 -22.83
CA CYS A 491 11.38 -7.31 -21.80
C CYS A 491 10.76 -7.82 -20.48
N ASN A 492 9.46 -7.58 -20.28
CA ASN A 492 8.66 -8.09 -19.17
C ASN A 492 7.66 -9.19 -19.62
N TYR A 493 7.97 -9.91 -20.72
CA TYR A 493 7.15 -11.02 -21.17
C TYR A 493 6.90 -12.05 -20.06
N SER A 494 5.62 -12.38 -19.85
CA SER A 494 5.19 -13.45 -18.94
C SER A 494 4.77 -14.68 -19.74
N PRO A 495 5.52 -15.79 -19.72
CA PRO A 495 5.16 -17.00 -20.44
C PRO A 495 3.91 -17.70 -19.90
N GLU A 496 3.46 -17.33 -18.71
CA GLU A 496 2.28 -17.87 -18.03
C GLU A 496 1.02 -17.05 -18.33
N ALA A 497 1.17 -15.83 -18.84
CA ALA A 497 0.05 -14.97 -19.18
C ALA A 497 -0.72 -15.52 -20.38
N ILE A 498 -2.04 -15.65 -20.23
CA ILE A 498 -2.97 -16.07 -21.29
C ILE A 498 -3.62 -14.84 -21.94
N PHE A 499 -3.78 -13.76 -21.18
CA PHE A 499 -4.37 -12.50 -21.63
C PHE A 499 -3.36 -11.35 -21.51
N ASP A 500 -3.28 -10.54 -22.57
CA ASP A 500 -2.47 -9.32 -22.58
C ASP A 500 -3.21 -8.23 -21.78
N ASP A 501 -2.59 -7.81 -20.67
CA ASP A 501 -3.09 -6.75 -19.80
C ASP A 501 -2.60 -5.34 -20.21
N GLY A 502 -1.89 -5.25 -21.32
CA GLY A 502 -1.30 -4.00 -21.82
C GLY A 502 -0.02 -3.58 -21.10
N SER A 503 0.54 -4.43 -20.23
CA SER A 503 1.75 -4.14 -19.46
C SER A 503 3.06 -4.32 -20.24
N CYS A 504 3.01 -4.72 -21.53
CA CYS A 504 4.20 -4.99 -22.32
C CYS A 504 5.15 -3.78 -22.40
N LEU A 505 6.39 -3.97 -21.97
CA LEU A 505 7.44 -2.96 -22.00
C LEU A 505 8.53 -3.35 -23.00
N GLN A 506 9.16 -2.35 -23.61
CA GLN A 506 10.33 -2.55 -24.46
C GLN A 506 11.59 -2.10 -23.77
N ASN A 507 12.73 -2.69 -24.12
CA ASN A 507 14.01 -2.15 -23.68
C ASN A 507 14.26 -0.79 -24.35
N ASP A 508 14.80 0.15 -23.60
CA ASP A 508 15.38 1.37 -24.14
C ASP A 508 16.71 1.10 -24.89
N ASP A 509 17.30 2.15 -25.45
CA ASP A 509 18.58 2.10 -26.17
C ASP A 509 19.75 1.63 -25.26
N CYS A 510 19.58 1.66 -23.94
CA CYS A 510 20.55 1.19 -22.94
C CYS A 510 20.25 -0.24 -22.46
N GLY A 511 19.15 -0.85 -22.91
CA GLY A 511 18.73 -2.20 -22.52
C GLY A 511 17.98 -2.28 -21.20
N VAL A 512 17.45 -1.15 -20.69
CA VAL A 512 16.62 -1.10 -19.49
C VAL A 512 15.16 -1.32 -19.87
N CYS A 513 14.51 -2.26 -19.22
CA CYS A 513 13.11 -2.59 -19.49
C CYS A 513 12.19 -1.44 -19.05
N GLY A 514 11.42 -0.90 -20.01
CA GLY A 514 10.53 0.25 -19.76
C GLY A 514 11.25 1.57 -19.50
N GLY A 515 12.55 1.65 -19.83
CA GLY A 515 13.31 2.91 -19.79
C GLY A 515 12.88 3.87 -20.93
N ASP A 516 13.15 5.18 -20.73
CA ASP A 516 12.89 6.26 -21.73
C ASP A 516 14.06 6.42 -22.72
#